data_d24490826845df7b86e582474dc39dab
#
_entry.id   d24490826845df7b86e582474dc39dab
#
_cell.length_a   1.000
_cell.length_b   1.000
_cell.length_c   1.000
_cell.angle_alpha   90.00
_cell.angle_beta   90.00
_cell.angle_gamma   90.00
#
_symmetry.space_group_name_H-M   'P 1'
#
loop_
_entity.id
_entity.type
_entity.pdbx_description
1 polymer ?
#
loop_
_entity_poly.entity_id
_entity_poly.type
_entity_poly.pdbx_seq_one_letter_code
_entity_poly.pdbx_strand_id
1 'polypeptide(L)'
;MRWALEQADPLGWLQADGAATAALIAQNDGPFKRHLDRFKYPDRYGEVDPMEHRAAALAILQEWEQRLAVGGWLLGAQATLADWSLLPFVRQFRLADPDGFAAEPGLEGLKDWLARFERSELLARVMDSPWAERRCWRSPRWLYHLALAADWQQARQLGEYRISTRGQSLEQVGFIHASYADQLEGTHQRFYADVSDLRLLVIDPTRLAAHGIAVRPEAAPGSGELFPHLYGPLPLDAVCLVERYTR
;
A
#
# COMPACT_ATOMS: atom_id res chain seq x y z
N MET A 1 -4.12 11.73 0.63
CA MET A 1 -5.52 12.11 0.34
C MET A 1 -5.61 13.56 -0.18
N ARG A 2 -5.14 14.59 0.55
CA ARG A 2 -5.24 16.01 0.18
C ARG A 2 -4.73 16.30 -1.24
N TRP A 3 -3.54 15.86 -1.62
CA TRP A 3 -3.00 16.05 -2.98
C TRP A 3 -3.97 15.55 -4.07
N ALA A 4 -4.61 14.41 -3.89
CA ALA A 4 -5.55 13.87 -4.88
C ALA A 4 -6.83 14.74 -4.98
N LEU A 5 -7.32 15.25 -3.85
CA LEU A 5 -8.48 16.14 -3.82
C LEU A 5 -8.15 17.52 -4.42
N GLU A 6 -6.92 18.01 -4.28
CA GLU A 6 -6.46 19.24 -4.95
C GLU A 6 -6.46 19.13 -6.47
N GLN A 7 -6.40 17.91 -7.03
CA GLN A 7 -6.57 17.67 -8.47
C GLN A 7 -8.04 17.57 -8.89
N ALA A 8 -8.90 16.95 -8.03
CA ALA A 8 -10.34 16.82 -8.28
C ALA A 8 -11.06 16.59 -6.95
N ASP A 9 -11.94 17.49 -6.56
CA ASP A 9 -12.76 17.41 -5.35
C ASP A 9 -14.27 17.48 -5.68
N PRO A 10 -14.83 16.44 -6.31
CA PRO A 10 -16.23 16.46 -6.78
C PRO A 10 -17.24 16.52 -5.65
N LEU A 11 -16.86 16.19 -4.41
CA LEU A 11 -17.75 16.19 -3.24
C LEU A 11 -17.47 17.35 -2.28
N GLY A 12 -16.52 18.24 -2.61
CA GLY A 12 -16.24 19.44 -1.83
C GLY A 12 -15.63 19.18 -0.45
N TRP A 13 -14.86 18.11 -0.29
CA TRP A 13 -14.25 17.76 1.01
C TRP A 13 -13.19 18.76 1.48
N LEU A 14 -12.63 19.56 0.58
CA LEU A 14 -11.65 20.60 0.89
C LEU A 14 -12.29 21.95 1.24
N GLN A 15 -13.61 22.08 1.24
CA GLN A 15 -14.29 23.37 1.46
C GLN A 15 -14.29 23.84 2.93
N ALA A 16 -13.95 22.97 3.88
CA ALA A 16 -13.81 23.34 5.28
C ALA A 16 -12.55 24.15 5.55
N ASP A 17 -12.52 24.87 6.69
CA ASP A 17 -11.34 25.56 7.17
C ASP A 17 -10.10 24.67 7.20
N GLY A 18 -9.06 25.04 6.46
CA GLY A 18 -7.85 24.27 6.31
C GLY A 18 -7.06 24.15 7.62
N ALA A 19 -7.07 25.16 8.48
CA ALA A 19 -6.39 25.14 9.76
C ALA A 19 -7.12 24.23 10.76
N ALA A 20 -8.45 24.30 10.82
CA ALA A 20 -9.25 23.40 11.64
C ALA A 20 -9.15 21.94 11.18
N THR A 21 -9.15 21.71 9.85
CA THR A 21 -8.90 20.38 9.27
C THR A 21 -7.53 19.83 9.67
N ALA A 22 -6.48 20.62 9.55
CA ALA A 22 -5.12 20.22 9.91
C ALA A 22 -4.99 19.93 11.40
N ALA A 23 -5.64 20.72 12.27
CA ALA A 23 -5.63 20.52 13.72
C ALA A 23 -6.28 19.19 14.11
N LEU A 24 -7.44 18.84 13.53
CA LEU A 24 -8.11 17.58 13.77
C LEU A 24 -7.29 16.38 13.30
N ILE A 25 -6.69 16.47 12.12
CA ILE A 25 -5.81 15.41 11.58
C ILE A 25 -4.56 15.25 12.49
N ALA A 26 -3.97 16.35 12.94
CA ALA A 26 -2.82 16.29 13.85
C ALA A 26 -3.19 15.67 15.21
N GLN A 27 -4.37 15.99 15.76
CA GLN A 27 -4.88 15.38 16.99
C GLN A 27 -5.12 13.87 16.79
N ASN A 28 -5.64 13.47 15.64
CA ASN A 28 -5.83 12.07 15.29
C ASN A 28 -4.51 11.32 15.14
N ASP A 29 -3.60 11.82 14.30
CA ASP A 29 -2.36 11.13 13.93
C ASP A 29 -1.33 11.11 15.08
N GLY A 30 -1.43 12.05 16.00
CA GLY A 30 -0.58 12.15 17.18
C GLY A 30 -1.21 11.47 18.40
N PRO A 31 -1.90 12.23 19.26
CA PRO A 31 -2.37 11.73 20.55
C PRO A 31 -3.41 10.61 20.42
N PHE A 32 -4.41 10.74 19.57
CA PHE A 32 -5.46 9.72 19.46
C PHE A 32 -4.89 8.38 19.00
N LYS A 33 -4.15 8.38 17.89
CA LYS A 33 -3.51 7.17 17.35
C LYS A 33 -2.57 6.54 18.36
N ARG A 34 -1.79 7.33 19.10
CA ARG A 34 -0.91 6.83 20.14
C ARG A 34 -1.67 6.03 21.21
N HIS A 35 -2.82 6.54 21.66
CA HIS A 35 -3.65 5.88 22.66
C HIS A 35 -4.37 4.68 22.08
N LEU A 36 -4.92 4.78 20.86
CA LEU A 36 -5.56 3.68 20.16
C LEU A 36 -4.61 2.48 19.98
N ASP A 37 -3.37 2.73 19.55
CA ASP A 37 -2.40 1.65 19.31
C ASP A 37 -2.05 0.90 20.62
N ARG A 38 -1.91 1.62 21.73
CA ARG A 38 -1.59 1.03 23.05
C ARG A 38 -2.77 0.32 23.68
N PHE A 39 -3.96 0.82 23.45
CA PHE A 39 -5.20 0.14 23.83
C PHE A 39 -5.38 -1.17 23.05
N LYS A 40 -5.22 -1.11 21.73
CA LYS A 40 -5.48 -2.25 20.83
C LYS A 40 -4.38 -3.31 20.83
N TYR A 41 -3.13 -2.90 21.03
CA TYR A 41 -1.94 -3.75 20.92
C TYR A 41 -0.99 -3.56 22.10
N PRO A 42 -1.44 -3.76 23.36
CA PRO A 42 -0.63 -3.46 24.53
C PRO A 42 0.72 -4.21 24.53
N ASP A 43 0.73 -5.45 24.09
CA ASP A 43 1.93 -6.31 24.06
C ASP A 43 3.08 -5.75 23.18
N ARG A 44 2.81 -4.76 22.32
CA ARG A 44 3.83 -4.13 21.48
C ARG A 44 4.58 -2.99 22.17
N TYR A 45 4.13 -2.55 23.34
CA TYR A 45 4.59 -1.31 23.96
C TYR A 45 5.17 -1.50 25.36
N GLY A 46 5.50 -2.73 25.73
CA GLY A 46 5.99 -3.06 27.07
C GLY A 46 4.87 -3.03 28.12
N GLU A 47 5.20 -2.60 29.34
CA GLU A 47 4.23 -2.50 30.43
C GLU A 47 3.38 -1.24 30.29
N VAL A 48 2.25 -1.34 29.57
CA VAL A 48 1.24 -0.29 29.47
C VAL A 48 -0.09 -0.80 29.98
N ASP A 49 -0.85 0.03 30.68
CA ASP A 49 -2.25 -0.27 31.01
C ASP A 49 -3.15 0.12 29.81
N PRO A 50 -3.73 -0.85 29.09
CA PRO A 50 -4.60 -0.56 27.99
C PRO A 50 -5.84 0.25 28.36
N MET A 51 -6.31 0.13 29.63
CA MET A 51 -7.50 0.86 30.08
C MET A 51 -7.24 2.33 30.33
N GLU A 52 -6.04 2.71 30.79
CA GLU A 52 -5.62 4.12 30.85
C GLU A 52 -5.59 4.73 29.44
N HIS A 53 -5.09 3.99 28.48
CA HIS A 53 -5.05 4.44 27.09
C HIS A 53 -6.45 4.50 26.45
N ARG A 54 -7.34 3.57 26.79
CA ARG A 54 -8.74 3.64 26.40
C ARG A 54 -9.40 4.92 26.94
N ALA A 55 -9.22 5.22 28.24
CA ALA A 55 -9.79 6.40 28.86
C ALA A 55 -9.27 7.71 28.21
N ALA A 56 -7.97 7.78 27.95
CA ALA A 56 -7.37 8.93 27.27
C ALA A 56 -7.86 9.09 25.81
N ALA A 57 -8.07 8.01 25.08
CA ALA A 57 -8.68 8.05 23.74
C ALA A 57 -10.14 8.51 23.81
N LEU A 58 -10.92 8.04 24.79
CA LEU A 58 -12.30 8.47 25.01
C LEU A 58 -12.41 9.97 25.28
N ALA A 59 -11.49 10.55 26.04
CA ALA A 59 -11.48 12.01 26.26
C ALA A 59 -11.38 12.78 24.95
N ILE A 60 -10.55 12.32 24.00
CA ILE A 60 -10.44 12.92 22.67
C ILE A 60 -11.73 12.71 21.86
N LEU A 61 -12.33 11.50 21.93
CA LEU A 61 -13.61 11.23 21.24
C LEU A 61 -14.74 12.11 21.77
N GLN A 62 -14.75 12.44 23.06
CA GLN A 62 -15.71 13.38 23.65
C GLN A 62 -15.55 14.82 23.11
N GLU A 63 -14.31 15.26 22.83
CA GLU A 63 -14.09 16.54 22.16
C GLU A 63 -14.66 16.53 20.73
N TRP A 64 -14.52 15.43 20.01
CA TRP A 64 -15.10 15.30 18.67
C TRP A 64 -16.62 15.18 18.69
N GLU A 65 -17.18 14.52 19.70
CA GLU A 65 -18.63 14.48 19.94
C GLU A 65 -19.23 15.89 20.04
N GLN A 66 -18.57 16.78 20.81
CA GLN A 66 -19.04 18.17 20.95
C GLN A 66 -19.07 18.92 19.62
N ARG A 67 -18.15 18.62 18.69
CA ARG A 67 -18.16 19.22 17.34
C ARG A 67 -19.31 18.69 16.50
N LEU A 68 -19.60 17.39 16.58
CA LEU A 68 -20.69 16.75 15.84
C LEU A 68 -22.07 17.30 16.25
N ALA A 69 -22.24 17.72 17.49
CA ALA A 69 -23.49 18.29 17.99
C ALA A 69 -23.94 19.58 17.28
N VAL A 70 -23.00 20.31 16.65
CA VAL A 70 -23.29 21.58 15.97
C VAL A 70 -23.84 21.41 14.56
N GLY A 71 -23.28 20.49 13.78
CA GLY A 71 -23.63 20.34 12.35
C GLY A 71 -23.72 18.91 11.86
N GLY A 72 -23.55 17.96 12.76
CA GLY A 72 -23.56 16.52 12.45
C GLY A 72 -22.30 15.99 11.77
N TRP A 73 -21.34 16.85 11.42
CA TRP A 73 -20.01 16.53 10.92
C TRP A 73 -18.96 17.33 11.70
N LEU A 74 -17.70 16.90 11.67
CA LEU A 74 -16.64 17.48 12.51
C LEU A 74 -16.40 18.99 12.26
N LEU A 75 -16.65 19.47 11.04
CA LEU A 75 -16.42 20.86 10.64
C LEU A 75 -17.63 21.51 9.96
N GLY A 76 -18.85 21.08 10.27
CA GLY A 76 -20.05 21.73 9.74
C GLY A 76 -21.17 20.78 9.35
N ALA A 77 -21.91 21.13 8.28
CA ALA A 77 -23.10 20.38 7.86
C ALA A 77 -22.86 19.30 6.80
N GLN A 78 -21.62 19.14 6.35
CA GLN A 78 -21.23 18.17 5.31
C GLN A 78 -19.93 17.46 5.70
N ALA A 79 -19.77 16.22 5.21
CA ALA A 79 -18.51 15.48 5.38
C ALA A 79 -17.35 16.21 4.70
N THR A 80 -16.24 16.29 5.39
CA THR A 80 -15.03 16.99 4.94
C THR A 80 -13.83 16.05 4.92
N LEU A 81 -12.69 16.54 4.48
CA LEU A 81 -11.41 15.80 4.57
C LEU A 81 -11.12 15.36 6.01
N ALA A 82 -11.46 16.16 7.03
CA ALA A 82 -11.29 15.78 8.43
C ALA A 82 -12.07 14.51 8.75
N ASP A 83 -13.35 14.45 8.39
CA ASP A 83 -14.21 13.31 8.65
C ASP A 83 -13.65 12.01 8.03
N TRP A 84 -13.27 12.06 6.75
CA TRP A 84 -12.68 10.91 6.06
C TRP A 84 -11.32 10.52 6.59
N SER A 85 -10.55 11.45 7.14
CA SER A 85 -9.24 11.18 7.73
C SER A 85 -9.35 10.50 9.10
N LEU A 86 -10.34 10.87 9.90
CA LEU A 86 -10.54 10.34 11.24
C LEU A 86 -11.31 9.00 11.25
N LEU A 87 -12.19 8.78 10.27
CA LEU A 87 -13.03 7.59 10.15
C LEU A 87 -12.29 6.26 10.39
N PRO A 88 -11.14 5.96 9.76
CA PRO A 88 -10.48 4.67 9.94
C PRO A 88 -10.07 4.41 11.39
N PHE A 89 -9.68 5.45 12.10
CA PHE A 89 -9.17 5.36 13.48
C PHE A 89 -10.31 5.21 14.49
N VAL A 90 -11.39 5.97 14.35
CA VAL A 90 -12.60 5.80 15.19
C VAL A 90 -13.20 4.41 14.98
N ARG A 91 -13.27 3.95 13.72
CA ARG A 91 -13.71 2.59 13.41
C ARG A 91 -12.82 1.54 14.06
N GLN A 92 -11.49 1.72 14.06
CA GLN A 92 -10.56 0.81 14.72
C GLN A 92 -10.70 0.82 16.24
N PHE A 93 -10.99 1.97 16.85
CA PHE A 93 -11.26 2.08 18.28
C PHE A 93 -12.50 1.26 18.66
N ARG A 94 -13.61 1.41 17.91
CA ARG A 94 -14.81 0.59 18.10
C ARG A 94 -14.54 -0.89 17.93
N LEU A 95 -13.78 -1.28 16.90
CA LEU A 95 -13.47 -2.70 16.64
C LEU A 95 -12.56 -3.34 17.70
N ALA A 96 -11.80 -2.55 18.45
CA ALA A 96 -10.98 -3.04 19.55
C ALA A 96 -11.83 -3.43 20.79
N ASP A 97 -12.96 -2.76 21.01
CA ASP A 97 -13.90 -3.01 22.12
C ASP A 97 -15.33 -2.64 21.67
N PRO A 98 -16.01 -3.50 20.88
CA PRO A 98 -17.33 -3.17 20.32
C PRO A 98 -18.40 -2.94 21.39
N ASP A 99 -18.42 -3.79 22.39
CA ASP A 99 -19.43 -3.74 23.46
C ASP A 99 -19.23 -2.52 24.38
N GLY A 100 -17.97 -2.27 24.76
CA GLY A 100 -17.62 -1.10 25.55
C GLY A 100 -17.86 0.20 24.81
N PHE A 101 -17.60 0.25 23.50
CA PHE A 101 -17.90 1.44 22.68
C PHE A 101 -19.42 1.65 22.56
N ALA A 102 -20.19 0.60 22.35
CA ALA A 102 -21.64 0.69 22.28
C ALA A 102 -22.27 1.18 23.59
N ALA A 103 -21.75 0.69 24.73
CA ALA A 103 -22.22 1.06 26.06
C ALA A 103 -21.71 2.45 26.55
N GLU A 104 -20.72 3.05 25.88
CA GLU A 104 -20.12 4.30 26.32
C GLU A 104 -21.13 5.46 26.22
N PRO A 105 -21.46 6.13 27.34
CA PRO A 105 -22.42 7.25 27.31
C PRO A 105 -21.75 8.50 26.74
N GLY A 106 -22.58 9.39 26.16
CA GLY A 106 -22.13 10.70 25.69
C GLY A 106 -21.29 10.67 24.42
N LEU A 107 -21.47 9.63 23.57
CA LEU A 107 -20.87 9.49 22.24
C LEU A 107 -21.95 9.19 21.17
N GLU A 108 -23.18 9.58 21.41
CA GLU A 108 -24.32 9.27 20.54
C GLU A 108 -24.14 9.86 19.12
N GLY A 109 -23.68 11.11 19.03
CA GLY A 109 -23.38 11.77 17.76
C GLY A 109 -22.23 11.09 17.01
N LEU A 110 -21.20 10.64 17.73
CA LEU A 110 -20.06 9.92 17.14
C LEU A 110 -20.47 8.54 16.64
N LYS A 111 -21.32 7.83 17.38
CA LYS A 111 -21.90 6.54 16.96
C LYS A 111 -22.74 6.72 15.69
N ASP A 112 -23.58 7.72 15.63
CA ASP A 112 -24.40 8.05 14.45
C ASP A 112 -23.52 8.49 13.26
N TRP A 113 -22.49 9.29 13.51
CA TRP A 113 -21.52 9.71 12.52
C TRP A 113 -20.80 8.51 11.91
N LEU A 114 -20.30 7.57 12.74
CA LEU A 114 -19.65 6.35 12.29
C LEU A 114 -20.64 5.47 11.50
N ALA A 115 -21.87 5.30 11.98
CA ALA A 115 -22.89 4.50 11.31
C ALA A 115 -23.31 5.08 9.94
N ARG A 116 -23.26 6.41 9.75
CA ARG A 116 -23.49 7.04 8.43
C ARG A 116 -22.43 6.64 7.43
N PHE A 117 -21.16 6.61 7.83
CA PHE A 117 -20.08 6.12 6.96
C PHE A 117 -20.21 4.64 6.63
N GLU A 118 -20.53 3.82 7.63
CA GLU A 118 -20.64 2.36 7.43
C GLU A 118 -21.79 1.98 6.50
N ARG A 119 -22.81 2.84 6.39
CA ARG A 119 -23.91 2.68 5.43
C ARG A 119 -23.64 3.35 4.07
N SER A 120 -22.54 4.06 3.92
CA SER A 120 -22.24 4.77 2.67
C SER A 120 -21.77 3.82 1.57
N GLU A 121 -22.28 4.00 0.36
CA GLU A 121 -21.82 3.25 -0.82
C GLU A 121 -20.32 3.45 -1.07
N LEU A 122 -19.80 4.64 -0.72
CA LEU A 122 -18.39 4.94 -0.93
C LEU A 122 -17.48 4.06 -0.06
N LEU A 123 -17.83 3.89 1.22
CA LEU A 123 -17.08 2.99 2.11
C LEU A 123 -17.26 1.53 1.67
N ALA A 124 -18.48 1.12 1.33
CA ALA A 124 -18.75 -0.23 0.84
C ALA A 124 -17.86 -0.56 -0.37
N ARG A 125 -17.81 0.31 -1.39
CA ARG A 125 -16.95 0.14 -2.58
C ARG A 125 -15.46 -0.01 -2.24
N VAL A 126 -14.98 0.64 -1.18
CA VAL A 126 -13.57 0.51 -0.74
C VAL A 126 -13.35 -0.79 0.03
N MET A 127 -14.31 -1.15 0.90
CA MET A 127 -14.16 -2.31 1.80
C MET A 127 -14.46 -3.64 1.11
N ASP A 128 -15.44 -3.66 0.19
CA ASP A 128 -15.84 -4.86 -0.57
C ASP A 128 -14.95 -5.12 -1.78
N SER A 129 -13.95 -4.27 -2.00
CA SER A 129 -13.02 -4.44 -3.10
C SER A 129 -12.24 -5.75 -2.93
N PRO A 130 -12.30 -6.67 -3.91
CA PRO A 130 -11.67 -7.99 -3.82
C PRO A 130 -10.15 -7.84 -3.81
N TRP A 131 -9.55 -7.82 -2.63
CA TRP A 131 -8.10 -7.67 -2.46
C TRP A 131 -7.30 -8.76 -3.19
N ALA A 132 -7.86 -9.97 -3.26
CA ALA A 132 -7.27 -11.10 -3.98
C ALA A 132 -7.21 -10.89 -5.51
N GLU A 133 -8.09 -10.06 -6.07
CA GLU A 133 -8.16 -9.76 -7.49
C GLU A 133 -7.40 -8.48 -7.86
N ARG A 134 -6.92 -7.72 -6.88
CA ARG A 134 -6.14 -6.52 -7.15
C ARG A 134 -4.78 -6.89 -7.72
N ARG A 135 -4.52 -6.43 -8.93
CA ARG A 135 -3.16 -6.49 -9.50
C ARG A 135 -2.20 -5.75 -8.58
N CYS A 136 -1.10 -6.39 -8.22
CA CYS A 136 -0.04 -5.72 -7.49
C CYS A 136 0.43 -4.50 -8.30
N TRP A 137 0.42 -3.32 -7.66
CA TRP A 137 1.03 -2.16 -8.28
C TRP A 137 2.54 -2.38 -8.40
N ARG A 138 3.08 -2.12 -9.59
CA ARG A 138 4.50 -2.24 -9.88
C ARG A 138 5.05 -0.90 -10.32
N SER A 139 6.13 -0.46 -9.70
CA SER A 139 6.75 0.81 -10.01
C SER A 139 7.27 0.86 -11.45
N PRO A 140 6.93 1.88 -12.26
CA PRO A 140 7.50 2.03 -13.60
C PRO A 140 9.00 2.39 -13.60
N ARG A 141 9.57 2.67 -12.43
CA ARG A 141 11.00 3.00 -12.28
C ARG A 141 11.90 1.78 -12.20
N TRP A 142 11.34 0.59 -11.94
CA TRP A 142 12.10 -0.64 -11.77
C TRP A 142 11.96 -1.54 -12.97
N LEU A 143 12.92 -2.44 -13.11
CA LEU A 143 12.89 -3.50 -14.08
C LEU A 143 12.49 -4.81 -13.42
N TYR A 144 11.93 -5.71 -14.18
CA TYR A 144 11.37 -6.95 -13.68
C TYR A 144 11.90 -8.13 -14.50
N HIS A 145 12.29 -9.21 -13.81
CA HIS A 145 12.68 -10.45 -14.46
C HIS A 145 11.96 -11.63 -13.82
N LEU A 146 11.42 -12.52 -14.66
CA LEU A 146 10.81 -13.78 -14.23
C LEU A 146 11.86 -14.87 -14.23
N ALA A 147 12.19 -15.40 -13.06
CA ALA A 147 13.15 -16.45 -12.87
C ALA A 147 12.49 -17.74 -12.38
N LEU A 148 12.98 -18.90 -12.81
CA LEU A 148 12.67 -20.15 -12.13
C LEU A 148 13.21 -20.10 -10.70
N ALA A 149 12.49 -20.68 -9.75
CA ALA A 149 12.94 -20.70 -8.34
C ALA A 149 14.30 -21.38 -8.17
N ALA A 150 14.57 -22.44 -8.95
CA ALA A 150 15.84 -23.16 -8.95
C ALA A 150 16.99 -22.27 -9.47
N ASP A 151 16.78 -21.53 -10.57
CA ASP A 151 17.79 -20.64 -11.13
C ASP A 151 18.15 -19.51 -10.16
N TRP A 152 17.14 -18.94 -9.49
CA TRP A 152 17.39 -17.95 -8.45
C TRP A 152 18.13 -18.51 -7.25
N GLN A 153 17.80 -19.74 -6.82
CA GLN A 153 18.52 -20.39 -5.73
C GLN A 153 19.99 -20.65 -6.08
N GLN A 154 20.26 -21.06 -7.31
CA GLN A 154 21.61 -21.23 -7.81
C GLN A 154 22.37 -19.90 -7.86
N ALA A 155 21.76 -18.83 -8.34
CA ALA A 155 22.36 -17.50 -8.37
C ALA A 155 22.77 -17.01 -6.98
N ARG A 156 21.97 -17.30 -5.95
CA ARG A 156 22.30 -16.96 -4.56
C ARG A 156 23.57 -17.68 -4.06
N GLN A 157 23.87 -18.84 -4.58
CA GLN A 157 25.11 -19.59 -4.24
C GLN A 157 26.32 -19.06 -5.02
N LEU A 158 26.09 -18.62 -6.28
CA LEU A 158 27.15 -18.11 -7.16
C LEU A 158 27.48 -16.64 -6.93
N GLY A 159 26.59 -15.86 -6.27
CA GLY A 159 26.75 -14.44 -6.02
C GLY A 159 26.23 -13.53 -7.14
N GLU A 160 25.80 -14.10 -8.27
CA GLU A 160 25.23 -13.36 -9.41
C GLU A 160 24.23 -14.21 -10.20
N TYR A 161 23.29 -13.57 -10.91
CA TYR A 161 22.32 -14.27 -11.75
C TYR A 161 22.72 -14.15 -13.24
N ARG A 162 22.74 -15.28 -13.94
CA ARG A 162 23.24 -15.40 -15.33
C ARG A 162 22.26 -16.08 -16.29
N ILE A 163 21.01 -16.21 -15.95
CA ILE A 163 20.00 -16.79 -16.84
C ILE A 163 19.29 -15.66 -17.60
N SER A 164 19.38 -15.72 -18.92
CA SER A 164 18.76 -14.72 -19.81
C SER A 164 17.24 -14.82 -19.85
N THR A 165 16.76 -16.02 -20.08
CA THR A 165 15.35 -16.41 -20.05
C THR A 165 15.30 -17.93 -19.79
N ARG A 166 14.09 -18.47 -19.66
CA ARG A 166 13.90 -19.90 -19.38
C ARG A 166 14.73 -20.79 -20.32
N GLY A 167 15.65 -21.55 -19.73
CA GLY A 167 16.49 -22.50 -20.45
C GLY A 167 17.62 -21.90 -21.31
N GLN A 168 17.88 -20.59 -21.20
CA GLN A 168 18.95 -19.93 -21.93
C GLN A 168 19.81 -19.06 -20.99
N SER A 169 21.12 -19.23 -21.07
CA SER A 169 22.05 -18.45 -20.26
C SER A 169 22.40 -17.09 -20.91
N LEU A 170 22.99 -16.22 -20.09
CA LEU A 170 23.54 -14.94 -20.54
C LEU A 170 24.59 -15.15 -21.66
N GLU A 171 25.42 -16.16 -21.55
CA GLU A 171 26.50 -16.48 -22.49
C GLU A 171 25.93 -16.89 -23.87
N GLN A 172 24.79 -17.58 -23.87
CA GLN A 172 24.15 -18.03 -25.09
C GLN A 172 23.42 -16.90 -25.83
N VAL A 173 22.85 -15.94 -25.07
CA VAL A 173 22.00 -14.86 -25.62
C VAL A 173 22.75 -13.54 -25.75
N GLY A 174 23.70 -13.27 -24.86
CA GLY A 174 24.45 -12.02 -24.79
C GLY A 174 23.87 -10.95 -23.84
N PHE A 175 22.65 -11.15 -23.34
CA PHE A 175 22.00 -10.26 -22.38
C PHE A 175 20.95 -11.02 -21.56
N ILE A 176 20.48 -10.42 -20.47
CA ILE A 176 19.35 -10.94 -19.68
C ILE A 176 18.10 -10.16 -20.07
N HIS A 177 17.04 -10.88 -20.46
CA HIS A 177 15.74 -10.29 -20.75
C HIS A 177 15.10 -9.75 -19.47
N ALA A 178 14.58 -8.53 -19.52
CA ALA A 178 13.75 -7.99 -18.47
C ALA A 178 12.47 -7.37 -19.07
N SER A 179 11.59 -6.93 -18.21
CA SER A 179 10.31 -6.33 -18.58
C SER A 179 10.11 -5.02 -17.82
N TYR A 180 9.36 -4.10 -18.40
CA TYR A 180 8.74 -3.03 -17.66
C TYR A 180 7.49 -3.54 -16.93
N ALA A 181 6.95 -2.74 -16.00
CA ALA A 181 5.85 -3.13 -15.14
C ALA A 181 4.59 -3.60 -15.90
N ASP A 182 4.27 -2.94 -17.00
CA ASP A 182 3.12 -3.20 -17.87
C ASP A 182 3.31 -4.40 -18.81
N GLN A 183 4.55 -4.81 -19.06
CA GLN A 183 4.89 -5.93 -19.94
C GLN A 183 4.90 -7.29 -19.23
N LEU A 184 4.96 -7.28 -17.90
CA LEU A 184 5.24 -8.47 -17.10
C LEU A 184 4.20 -9.58 -17.27
N GLU A 185 2.91 -9.22 -17.34
CA GLU A 185 1.84 -10.19 -17.54
C GLU A 185 1.92 -10.85 -18.92
N GLY A 186 2.17 -10.05 -19.96
CA GLY A 186 2.37 -10.55 -21.31
C GLY A 186 3.59 -11.47 -21.43
N THR A 187 4.69 -11.14 -20.76
CA THR A 187 5.89 -11.97 -20.69
C THR A 187 5.59 -13.32 -20.01
N HIS A 188 4.87 -13.28 -18.88
CA HIS A 188 4.46 -14.50 -18.19
C HIS A 188 3.59 -15.39 -19.08
N GLN A 189 2.57 -14.83 -19.72
CA GLN A 189 1.66 -15.59 -20.55
C GLN A 189 2.35 -16.26 -21.73
N ARG A 190 3.33 -15.59 -22.34
CA ARG A 190 4.06 -16.10 -23.52
C ARG A 190 5.08 -17.17 -23.18
N PHE A 191 5.80 -17.06 -22.04
CA PHE A 191 6.99 -17.85 -21.79
C PHE A 191 6.95 -18.71 -20.52
N TYR A 192 6.01 -18.44 -19.59
CA TYR A 192 5.98 -19.05 -18.27
C TYR A 192 4.59 -19.52 -17.82
N ALA A 193 3.60 -19.55 -18.71
CA ALA A 193 2.21 -19.89 -18.35
C ALA A 193 2.06 -21.30 -17.73
N ASP A 194 2.97 -22.22 -18.03
CA ASP A 194 3.04 -23.59 -17.53
C ASP A 194 3.87 -23.75 -16.26
N VAL A 195 4.45 -22.66 -15.73
CA VAL A 195 5.35 -22.71 -14.57
C VAL A 195 4.65 -22.23 -13.31
N SER A 196 4.58 -23.08 -12.29
CA SER A 196 3.89 -22.77 -11.01
C SER A 196 4.78 -22.14 -9.95
N ASP A 197 6.12 -22.28 -10.04
CA ASP A 197 7.07 -21.77 -9.04
C ASP A 197 8.06 -20.78 -9.65
N LEU A 198 7.54 -19.59 -9.95
CA LEU A 198 8.31 -18.47 -10.43
C LEU A 198 8.69 -17.50 -9.32
N ARG A 199 9.84 -16.87 -9.49
CA ARG A 199 10.27 -15.71 -8.71
C ARG A 199 10.24 -14.48 -9.61
N LEU A 200 9.65 -13.42 -9.07
CA LEU A 200 9.77 -12.09 -9.64
C LEU A 200 10.96 -11.39 -8.99
N LEU A 201 11.95 -11.09 -9.80
CA LEU A 201 13.08 -10.28 -9.40
C LEU A 201 12.78 -8.83 -9.74
N VAL A 202 12.73 -7.97 -8.72
CA VAL A 202 12.55 -6.53 -8.85
C VAL A 202 13.92 -5.88 -8.83
N ILE A 203 14.30 -5.24 -9.91
CA ILE A 203 15.66 -4.79 -10.18
C ILE A 203 15.73 -3.28 -10.19
N ASP A 204 16.67 -2.72 -9.43
CA ASP A 204 16.96 -1.29 -9.39
C ASP A 204 17.95 -0.93 -10.51
N PRO A 205 17.53 -0.18 -11.55
CA PRO A 205 18.42 0.21 -12.64
C PRO A 205 19.57 1.13 -12.20
N THR A 206 19.43 1.85 -11.07
CA THR A 206 20.51 2.69 -10.55
C THR A 206 21.65 1.85 -9.97
N ARG A 207 21.32 0.71 -9.35
CA ARG A 207 22.31 -0.25 -8.85
C ARG A 207 22.97 -1.00 -10.00
N LEU A 208 22.23 -1.36 -11.05
CA LEU A 208 22.83 -1.89 -12.28
C LEU A 208 23.88 -0.95 -12.86
N ALA A 209 23.54 0.35 -12.97
CA ALA A 209 24.46 1.36 -13.48
C ALA A 209 25.72 1.50 -12.60
N ALA A 210 25.59 1.38 -11.27
CA ALA A 210 26.71 1.40 -10.34
C ALA A 210 27.68 0.20 -10.55
N HIS A 211 27.17 -0.94 -11.01
CA HIS A 211 27.95 -2.10 -11.40
C HIS A 211 28.42 -2.07 -12.86
N GLY A 212 28.18 -1.00 -13.60
CA GLY A 212 28.56 -0.84 -15.00
C GLY A 212 27.72 -1.70 -15.97
N ILE A 213 26.59 -2.25 -15.52
CA ILE A 213 25.68 -3.04 -16.35
C ILE A 213 24.82 -2.10 -17.20
N ALA A 214 24.99 -2.14 -18.52
CA ALA A 214 24.17 -1.39 -19.45
C ALA A 214 22.77 -1.98 -19.58
N VAL A 215 21.76 -1.14 -19.55
CA VAL A 215 20.37 -1.48 -19.86
C VAL A 215 19.99 -0.85 -21.19
N ARG A 216 19.57 -1.65 -22.18
CA ARG A 216 19.17 -1.14 -23.50
C ARG A 216 17.74 -1.56 -23.81
N PRO A 217 16.83 -0.60 -24.11
CA PRO A 217 15.52 -0.93 -24.66
C PRO A 217 15.67 -1.40 -26.12
N GLU A 218 15.27 -2.63 -26.40
CA GLU A 218 15.39 -3.20 -27.74
C GLU A 218 14.09 -3.88 -28.17
N ALA A 219 13.77 -3.81 -29.47
CA ALA A 219 12.53 -4.33 -29.99
C ALA A 219 12.50 -5.85 -29.98
N ALA A 220 11.44 -6.43 -29.41
CA ALA A 220 11.21 -7.85 -29.51
C ALA A 220 10.83 -8.23 -30.97
N PRO A 221 11.39 -9.33 -31.47
CA PRO A 221 11.09 -9.79 -32.84
C PRO A 221 9.57 -9.92 -33.06
N GLY A 222 9.07 -9.27 -34.11
CA GLY A 222 7.69 -9.38 -34.56
C GLY A 222 6.64 -8.53 -33.81
N SER A 223 6.98 -7.84 -32.72
CA SER A 223 6.02 -7.00 -31.99
C SER A 223 6.32 -5.50 -32.05
N GLY A 224 7.58 -5.13 -32.30
CA GLY A 224 8.04 -3.73 -32.20
C GLY A 224 8.05 -3.16 -30.77
N GLU A 225 7.61 -3.92 -29.80
CA GLU A 225 7.58 -3.55 -28.38
C GLU A 225 9.00 -3.58 -27.81
N LEU A 226 9.41 -2.50 -27.12
CA LEU A 226 10.75 -2.36 -26.55
C LEU A 226 10.82 -3.01 -25.17
N PHE A 227 11.71 -4.00 -25.03
CA PHE A 227 12.02 -4.64 -23.75
C PHE A 227 13.39 -4.22 -23.24
N PRO A 228 13.56 -4.04 -21.92
CA PRO A 228 14.87 -3.74 -21.36
C PRO A 228 15.76 -5.00 -21.35
N HIS A 229 16.93 -4.92 -21.97
CA HIS A 229 17.94 -5.97 -21.98
C HIS A 229 19.12 -5.56 -21.11
N LEU A 230 19.56 -6.44 -20.20
CA LEU A 230 20.68 -6.20 -19.29
C LEU A 230 21.94 -6.83 -19.90
N TYR A 231 22.91 -6.03 -20.23
CA TYR A 231 24.17 -6.46 -20.85
C TYR A 231 25.23 -6.77 -19.79
N GLY A 232 25.08 -7.88 -19.12
CA GLY A 232 25.97 -8.41 -18.11
C GLY A 232 25.24 -9.29 -17.10
N PRO A 233 25.99 -9.95 -16.20
CA PRO A 233 25.40 -10.71 -15.11
C PRO A 233 24.66 -9.77 -14.15
N LEU A 234 23.51 -10.23 -13.65
CA LEU A 234 22.71 -9.44 -12.71
C LEU A 234 23.30 -9.59 -11.29
N PRO A 235 23.87 -8.50 -10.72
CA PRO A 235 24.36 -8.51 -9.34
C PRO A 235 23.20 -8.71 -8.36
N LEU A 236 23.38 -9.51 -7.31
CA LEU A 236 22.29 -9.80 -6.37
C LEU A 236 21.86 -8.58 -5.57
N ASP A 237 22.74 -7.65 -5.30
CA ASP A 237 22.44 -6.40 -4.60
C ASP A 237 21.66 -5.39 -5.47
N ALA A 238 21.63 -5.58 -6.80
CA ALA A 238 20.75 -4.83 -7.68
C ALA A 238 19.30 -5.34 -7.64
N VAL A 239 19.06 -6.54 -7.09
CA VAL A 239 17.73 -7.09 -6.86
C VAL A 239 17.21 -6.61 -5.50
N CYS A 240 16.34 -5.64 -5.50
CA CYS A 240 15.83 -5.01 -4.27
C CYS A 240 14.66 -5.78 -3.63
N LEU A 241 13.98 -6.65 -4.38
CA LEU A 241 12.90 -7.51 -3.87
C LEU A 241 12.84 -8.79 -4.70
N VAL A 242 12.58 -9.90 -4.02
CA VAL A 242 12.28 -11.20 -4.64
C VAL A 242 10.98 -11.71 -4.04
N GLU A 243 10.00 -11.93 -4.86
CA GLU A 243 8.71 -12.47 -4.42
C GLU A 243 8.29 -13.67 -5.27
N ARG A 244 7.40 -14.50 -4.73
CA ARG A 244 6.74 -15.50 -5.56
C ARG A 244 5.82 -14.77 -6.53
N TYR A 245 5.99 -15.04 -7.83
CA TYR A 245 5.08 -14.48 -8.82
C TYR A 245 3.73 -15.20 -8.75
N THR A 246 2.71 -14.46 -8.39
CA THR A 246 1.31 -14.88 -8.44
C THR A 246 0.55 -13.93 -9.37
N ARG A 247 -0.37 -14.47 -10.16
CA ARG A 247 -1.26 -13.67 -10.98
C ARG A 247 -2.13 -12.75 -10.17
#